data_b8af1d25307e749bea848d8ce4afd86d
#
_entry.id   b8af1d25307e749bea848d8ce4afd86d
#
_cell.length_a   1.000
_cell.length_b   1.000
_cell.length_c   1.000
_cell.angle_alpha   90.00
_cell.angle_beta   90.00
_cell.angle_gamma   90.00
#
_symmetry.space_group_name_H-M   'P 1'
#
loop_
_entity.id
_entity.type
_entity.pdbx_description
1 polymer ?
#
loop_
_entity_poly.entity_id
_entity_poly.type
_entity_poly.pdbx_seq_one_letter_code
_entity_poly.pdbx_strand_id
1 'polypeptide(L)'
;SFMESELLRMGKGEYDLSEMFIVRQKYLNQLEDNYYRGGNGNLGQGSLSHTWKNAFNQVGIVPEEVYHGINYNSEKHNHGEMVRYINALGNTAVKMKRRSPEYYKLINNLFDTYLGELPEKFTYKGKEYTPKSFAESLGLNMDDYIELTSVAHKPY
;
A
#
# COMPACT_ATOMS: atom_id res chain seq x y z
N SER A 1 -5.37 -1.87 -13.54
CA SER A 1 -6.18 -1.86 -12.30
C SER A 1 -7.52 -1.13 -12.47
N PHE A 2 -8.41 -1.18 -11.48
CA PHE A 2 -9.67 -0.43 -11.48
C PHE A 2 -9.43 1.08 -11.69
N MET A 3 -8.44 1.64 -11.02
CA MET A 3 -8.13 3.07 -11.09
C MET A 3 -7.63 3.51 -12.47
N GLU A 4 -6.85 2.69 -13.13
CA GLU A 4 -6.41 2.95 -14.51
C GLU A 4 -7.60 2.93 -15.50
N SER A 5 -8.51 1.97 -15.33
CA SER A 5 -9.75 1.94 -16.10
C SER A 5 -10.63 3.17 -15.86
N GLU A 6 -10.65 3.66 -14.62
CA GLU A 6 -11.40 4.86 -14.26
C GLU A 6 -10.77 6.12 -14.85
N LEU A 7 -9.44 6.23 -14.85
CA LEU A 7 -8.72 7.32 -15.50
C LEU A 7 -9.00 7.35 -17.01
N LEU A 8 -9.03 6.19 -17.67
CA LEU A 8 -9.45 6.07 -19.08
C LEU A 8 -10.90 6.55 -19.28
N ARG A 9 -11.83 6.11 -18.42
CA ARG A 9 -13.24 6.55 -18.47
C ARG A 9 -13.38 8.06 -18.30
N MET A 10 -12.54 8.67 -17.45
CA MET A 10 -12.52 10.14 -17.23
C MET A 10 -11.82 10.90 -18.36
N GLY A 11 -11.30 10.23 -19.37
CA GLY A 11 -10.56 10.87 -20.47
C GLY A 11 -9.19 11.42 -20.09
N LYS A 12 -8.61 10.92 -18.99
CA LYS A 12 -7.28 11.36 -18.52
C LYS A 12 -6.12 10.70 -19.27
N GLY A 13 -6.40 9.66 -20.06
CA GLY A 13 -5.41 8.89 -20.80
C GLY A 13 -5.00 7.60 -20.08
N GLU A 14 -4.00 6.94 -20.64
CA GLU A 14 -3.47 5.70 -20.10
C GLU A 14 -2.42 6.01 -19.02
N TYR A 15 -2.56 5.32 -17.90
CA TYR A 15 -1.62 5.35 -16.79
C TYR A 15 -1.29 3.91 -16.40
N ASP A 16 -0.05 3.70 -15.95
CA ASP A 16 0.42 2.50 -15.29
C ASP A 16 0.85 2.89 -13.88
N LEU A 17 0.05 2.51 -12.89
CA LEU A 17 0.19 2.95 -11.50
C LEU A 17 0.84 1.87 -10.64
N SER A 18 1.79 2.24 -9.79
CA SER A 18 2.48 1.31 -8.91
C SER A 18 1.54 0.74 -7.84
N GLU A 19 1.17 -0.52 -8.00
CA GLU A 19 0.42 -1.27 -6.99
C GLU A 19 1.28 -1.52 -5.75
N MET A 20 2.58 -1.75 -5.93
CA MET A 20 3.49 -2.02 -4.82
C MET A 20 3.72 -0.83 -3.90
N PHE A 21 3.60 0.39 -4.41
CA PHE A 21 3.61 1.60 -3.61
C PHE A 21 2.45 1.58 -2.58
N ILE A 22 1.26 1.21 -3.02
CA ILE A 22 0.08 1.04 -2.17
C ILE A 22 0.19 -0.17 -1.25
N VAL A 23 0.71 -1.30 -1.75
CA VAL A 23 0.89 -2.53 -0.97
C VAL A 23 1.81 -2.30 0.22
N ARG A 24 2.87 -1.51 0.07
CA ARG A 24 3.74 -1.12 1.18
C ARG A 24 2.96 -0.41 2.29
N GLN A 25 2.15 0.58 1.96
CA GLN A 25 1.32 1.30 2.93
C GLN A 25 0.27 0.39 3.58
N LYS A 26 -0.31 -0.51 2.78
CA LYS A 26 -1.23 -1.53 3.29
C LYS A 26 -0.60 -2.38 4.40
N TYR A 27 0.63 -2.86 4.21
CA TYR A 27 1.33 -3.62 5.25
C TYR A 27 1.59 -2.80 6.51
N LEU A 28 1.95 -1.53 6.38
CA LEU A 28 2.10 -0.62 7.53
C LEU A 28 0.78 -0.48 8.28
N ASN A 29 -0.32 -0.24 7.58
CA ASN A 29 -1.65 -0.11 8.18
C ASN A 29 -2.10 -1.41 8.88
N GLN A 30 -1.78 -2.57 8.33
CA GLN A 30 -2.06 -3.87 8.95
C GLN A 30 -1.27 -4.08 10.25
N LEU A 31 0.00 -3.67 10.29
CA LEU A 31 0.82 -3.72 11.49
C LEU A 31 0.25 -2.83 12.60
N GLU A 32 -0.22 -1.64 12.25
CA GLU A 32 -0.89 -0.71 13.17
C GLU A 32 -2.18 -1.32 13.73
N ASP A 33 -3.05 -1.83 12.85
CA ASP A 33 -4.30 -2.48 13.24
C ASP A 33 -4.04 -3.69 14.16
N ASN A 34 -3.07 -4.53 13.81
CA ASN A 34 -2.67 -5.68 14.62
C ASN A 34 -2.20 -5.27 16.02
N TYR A 35 -1.45 -4.20 16.13
CA TYR A 35 -0.98 -3.68 17.42
C TYR A 35 -2.16 -3.23 18.29
N TYR A 36 -3.06 -2.42 17.75
CA TYR A 36 -4.22 -1.91 18.49
C TYR A 36 -5.22 -3.01 18.86
N ARG A 37 -5.28 -4.09 18.08
CA ARG A 37 -6.09 -5.28 18.39
C ARG A 37 -5.35 -6.31 19.30
N GLY A 38 -4.21 -5.93 19.87
CA GLY A 38 -3.45 -6.81 20.76
C GLY A 38 -2.96 -8.10 20.11
N GLY A 39 -2.67 -8.08 18.80
CA GLY A 39 -2.20 -9.22 18.04
C GLY A 39 -3.29 -9.98 17.27
N ASN A 40 -4.54 -9.53 17.31
CA ASN A 40 -5.69 -10.16 16.62
C ASN A 40 -6.02 -9.47 15.26
N GLY A 41 -5.10 -8.72 14.70
CA GLY A 41 -5.22 -8.12 13.37
C GLY A 41 -4.93 -9.11 12.25
N ASN A 42 -5.38 -8.77 11.04
CA ASN A 42 -5.07 -9.56 9.84
C ASN A 42 -3.72 -9.10 9.25
N LEU A 43 -2.71 -9.94 9.34
CA LEU A 43 -1.38 -9.72 8.76
C LEU A 43 -1.17 -10.50 7.44
N GLY A 44 -2.25 -10.89 6.78
CA GLY A 44 -2.22 -11.64 5.52
C GLY A 44 -1.82 -10.78 4.31
N GLN A 45 -1.52 -11.46 3.20
CA GLN A 45 -1.15 -10.80 1.95
C GLN A 45 -2.35 -10.18 1.22
N GLY A 46 -3.54 -10.78 1.35
CA GLY A 46 -4.77 -10.29 0.74
C GLY A 46 -5.28 -8.97 1.32
N SER A 47 -6.12 -8.28 0.55
CA SER A 47 -6.68 -6.98 0.91
C SER A 47 -8.00 -6.73 0.19
N LEU A 48 -8.82 -5.84 0.71
CA LEU A 48 -10.07 -5.38 0.12
C LEU A 48 -9.91 -3.97 -0.46
N SER A 49 -10.85 -3.55 -1.29
CA SER A 49 -10.79 -2.28 -2.03
C SER A 49 -10.66 -1.05 -1.12
N HIS A 50 -11.34 -1.06 0.03
CA HIS A 50 -11.24 0.05 1.00
C HIS A 50 -9.81 0.25 1.55
N THR A 51 -9.01 -0.82 1.63
CA THR A 51 -7.61 -0.72 2.07
C THR A 51 -6.78 0.06 1.07
N TRP A 52 -7.02 -0.14 -0.22
CA TRP A 52 -6.38 0.61 -1.29
C TRP A 52 -6.77 2.11 -1.24
N LYS A 53 -8.07 2.39 -1.10
CA LYS A 53 -8.60 3.75 -0.91
C LYS A 53 -7.91 4.48 0.24
N ASN A 54 -7.81 3.83 1.41
CA ASN A 54 -7.17 4.40 2.59
C ASN A 54 -5.68 4.69 2.36
N ALA A 55 -4.94 3.74 1.77
CA ALA A 55 -3.53 3.92 1.46
C ALA A 55 -3.32 5.06 0.45
N PHE A 56 -4.11 5.12 -0.63
CA PHE A 56 -4.05 6.19 -1.60
C PHE A 56 -4.25 7.57 -0.96
N ASN A 57 -5.26 7.71 -0.09
CA ASN A 57 -5.51 8.96 0.64
C ASN A 57 -4.38 9.33 1.60
N GLN A 58 -3.71 8.34 2.19
CA GLN A 58 -2.60 8.56 3.13
C GLN A 58 -1.32 8.99 2.44
N VAL A 59 -0.91 8.32 1.37
CA VAL A 59 0.44 8.46 0.78
C VAL A 59 0.45 8.90 -0.67
N GLY A 60 -0.70 8.96 -1.35
CA GLY A 60 -0.77 9.22 -2.78
C GLY A 60 -0.47 7.99 -3.62
N ILE A 61 0.06 8.21 -4.81
CA ILE A 61 0.42 7.16 -5.77
C ILE A 61 1.60 7.62 -6.63
N VAL A 62 2.29 6.69 -7.24
CA VAL A 62 3.35 6.95 -8.22
C VAL A 62 3.15 6.08 -9.46
N PRO A 63 3.72 6.44 -10.62
CA PRO A 63 3.76 5.56 -11.77
C PRO A 63 4.57 4.29 -11.50
N GLU A 64 4.22 3.19 -12.16
CA GLU A 64 4.94 1.91 -12.05
C GLU A 64 6.42 2.06 -12.40
N GLU A 65 6.76 2.83 -13.45
CA GLU A 65 8.15 3.11 -13.84
C GLU A 65 9.00 3.78 -12.75
N VAL A 66 8.37 4.44 -11.79
CA VAL A 66 9.04 5.12 -10.67
C VAL A 66 9.26 4.17 -9.49
N TYR A 67 8.37 3.21 -9.29
CA TYR A 67 8.44 2.28 -8.16
C TYR A 67 7.85 0.92 -8.50
N HIS A 68 8.70 0.01 -8.96
CA HIS A 68 8.31 -1.37 -9.28
C HIS A 68 8.07 -2.25 -8.03
N GLY A 69 8.62 -1.87 -6.89
CA GLY A 69 8.46 -2.61 -5.64
C GLY A 69 9.13 -3.97 -5.63
N ILE A 70 10.20 -4.15 -6.41
CA ILE A 70 11.08 -5.32 -6.37
C ILE A 70 12.51 -4.83 -6.20
N ASN A 71 13.14 -5.21 -5.09
CA ASN A 71 14.54 -4.87 -4.79
C ASN A 71 15.36 -6.12 -4.42
N TYR A 72 15.04 -7.24 -5.04
CA TYR A 72 15.75 -8.51 -4.90
C TYR A 72 15.86 -9.16 -6.28
N ASN A 73 16.81 -10.08 -6.45
CA ASN A 73 17.13 -10.69 -7.74
C ASN A 73 16.02 -11.66 -8.24
N SER A 74 14.87 -11.09 -8.62
CA SER A 74 13.72 -11.81 -9.17
C SER A 74 12.87 -10.87 -10.04
N GLU A 75 12.30 -11.40 -11.10
CA GLU A 75 11.32 -10.71 -11.95
C GLU A 75 9.88 -10.83 -11.42
N LYS A 76 9.66 -11.64 -10.38
CA LYS A 76 8.33 -11.91 -9.82
C LYS A 76 8.26 -11.51 -8.36
N HIS A 77 7.15 -10.91 -8.00
CA HIS A 77 6.87 -10.58 -6.60
C HIS A 77 6.75 -11.86 -5.76
N ASN A 78 7.54 -11.92 -4.69
CA ASN A 78 7.43 -12.94 -3.67
C ASN A 78 7.56 -12.31 -2.28
N HIS A 79 6.42 -12.09 -1.65
CA HIS A 79 6.37 -11.43 -0.36
C HIS A 79 6.43 -12.41 0.83
N GLY A 80 6.53 -13.71 0.58
CA GLY A 80 6.42 -14.71 1.62
C GLY A 80 7.45 -14.56 2.74
N GLU A 81 8.71 -14.31 2.39
CA GLU A 81 9.79 -14.09 3.36
C GLU A 81 9.63 -12.74 4.06
N MET A 82 9.41 -11.66 3.32
CA MET A 82 9.19 -10.32 3.85
C MET A 82 8.05 -10.31 4.88
N VAL A 83 6.91 -10.92 4.53
CA VAL A 83 5.73 -10.99 5.41
C VAL A 83 6.03 -11.72 6.72
N ARG A 84 6.82 -12.78 6.69
CA ARG A 84 7.25 -13.48 7.91
C ARG A 84 8.05 -12.58 8.84
N TYR A 85 8.99 -11.80 8.32
CA TYR A 85 9.77 -10.84 9.10
C TYR A 85 8.90 -9.72 9.65
N ILE A 86 8.03 -9.15 8.83
CA ILE A 86 7.09 -8.09 9.27
C ILE A 86 6.21 -8.60 10.42
N ASN A 87 5.66 -9.81 10.27
CA ASN A 87 4.79 -10.40 11.28
C ASN A 87 5.54 -10.66 12.59
N ALA A 88 6.78 -11.13 12.50
CA ALA A 88 7.63 -11.35 13.69
C ALA A 88 7.88 -10.03 14.44
N LEU A 89 8.22 -8.97 13.73
CA LEU A 89 8.44 -7.64 14.31
C LEU A 89 7.14 -7.06 14.89
N GLY A 90 6.03 -7.16 14.16
CA GLY A 90 4.72 -6.70 14.61
C GLY A 90 4.25 -7.42 15.87
N ASN A 91 4.36 -8.74 15.90
CA ASN A 91 3.98 -9.54 17.07
C ASN A 91 4.91 -9.27 18.28
N THR A 92 6.19 -8.99 18.04
CA THR A 92 7.11 -8.58 19.11
C THR A 92 6.69 -7.25 19.71
N ALA A 93 6.33 -6.26 18.90
CA ALA A 93 5.84 -4.98 19.37
C ALA A 93 4.57 -5.12 20.24
N VAL A 94 3.65 -6.00 19.84
CA VAL A 94 2.45 -6.33 20.64
C VAL A 94 2.83 -6.91 22.00
N LYS A 95 3.73 -7.89 22.03
CA LYS A 95 4.19 -8.51 23.29
C LYS A 95 4.89 -7.50 24.20
N MET A 96 5.69 -6.62 23.63
CA MET A 96 6.37 -5.55 24.37
C MET A 96 5.42 -4.41 24.76
N LYS A 97 4.21 -4.35 24.22
CA LYS A 97 3.26 -3.24 24.39
C LYS A 97 3.90 -1.88 24.04
N ARG A 98 4.79 -1.88 23.08
CA ARG A 98 5.57 -0.69 22.70
C ARG A 98 5.92 -0.72 21.21
N ARG A 99 5.83 0.45 20.58
CA ARG A 99 6.35 0.75 19.25
C ARG A 99 7.30 1.93 19.39
N SER A 100 8.60 1.63 19.42
CA SER A 100 9.64 2.65 19.53
C SER A 100 9.95 3.27 18.16
N PRO A 101 10.67 4.41 18.11
CA PRO A 101 11.20 4.94 16.86
C PRO A 101 12.07 3.91 16.11
N GLU A 102 12.83 3.09 16.83
CA GLU A 102 13.66 2.02 16.28
C GLU A 102 12.81 0.93 15.60
N TYR A 103 11.66 0.58 16.18
CA TYR A 103 10.71 -0.35 15.57
C TYR A 103 10.27 0.15 14.19
N TYR A 104 9.86 1.40 14.08
CA TYR A 104 9.45 1.98 12.80
C TYR A 104 10.61 2.05 11.79
N LYS A 105 11.81 2.35 12.26
CA LYS A 105 13.01 2.34 11.42
C LYS A 105 13.32 0.95 10.89
N LEU A 106 13.23 -0.08 11.73
CA LEU A 106 13.42 -1.48 11.32
C LEU A 106 12.39 -1.92 10.27
N ILE A 107 11.11 -1.62 10.49
CA ILE A 107 10.03 -1.93 9.55
C ILE A 107 10.26 -1.23 8.20
N ASN A 108 10.59 0.05 8.20
CA ASN A 108 10.84 0.79 6.97
C ASN A 108 12.07 0.27 6.23
N ASN A 109 13.18 -0.03 6.92
CA ASN A 109 14.37 -0.62 6.32
C ASN A 109 14.09 -1.99 5.73
N LEU A 110 13.24 -2.79 6.36
CA LEU A 110 12.82 -4.09 5.82
C LEU A 110 12.03 -3.91 4.52
N PHE A 111 11.09 -2.98 4.47
CA PHE A 111 10.39 -2.66 3.24
C PHE A 111 11.34 -2.13 2.15
N ASP A 112 12.27 -1.26 2.50
CA ASP A 112 13.27 -0.75 1.55
C ASP A 112 14.12 -1.89 0.96
N THR A 113 14.46 -2.88 1.78
CA THR A 113 15.23 -4.04 1.35
C THR A 113 14.50 -4.89 0.33
N TYR A 114 13.20 -5.13 0.51
CA TYR A 114 12.41 -5.99 -0.36
C TYR A 114 11.69 -5.26 -1.50
N LEU A 115 11.23 -4.03 -1.26
CA LEU A 115 10.39 -3.29 -2.19
C LEU A 115 11.10 -2.09 -2.83
N GLY A 116 12.25 -1.69 -2.29
CA GLY A 116 12.96 -0.48 -2.69
C GLY A 116 12.56 0.74 -1.86
N GLU A 117 13.41 1.76 -1.91
CA GLU A 117 13.18 3.03 -1.21
C GLU A 117 12.03 3.80 -1.85
N LEU A 118 11.23 4.48 -1.01
CA LEU A 118 10.13 5.32 -1.49
C LEU A 118 10.68 6.59 -2.12
N PRO A 119 10.18 6.99 -3.31
CA PRO A 119 10.53 8.25 -3.89
C PRO A 119 9.86 9.41 -3.12
N GLU A 120 10.65 10.37 -2.67
CA GLU A 120 10.10 11.62 -2.13
C GLU A 120 9.58 12.52 -3.24
N LYS A 121 10.32 12.57 -4.34
CA LYS A 121 10.01 13.33 -5.56
C LYS A 121 10.42 12.51 -6.78
N PHE A 122 9.75 12.74 -7.88
CA PHE A 122 10.05 12.11 -9.16
C PHE A 122 9.61 12.98 -10.33
N THR A 123 10.19 12.74 -11.50
CA THR A 123 9.78 13.39 -12.74
C THR A 123 8.96 12.40 -13.57
N TYR A 124 7.79 12.83 -14.02
CA TYR A 124 6.92 12.07 -14.90
C TYR A 124 6.41 12.98 -16.03
N LYS A 125 6.61 12.54 -17.28
CA LYS A 125 6.25 13.31 -18.49
C LYS A 125 6.74 14.77 -18.43
N GLY A 126 7.99 14.96 -17.98
CA GLY A 126 8.65 16.27 -17.93
C GLY A 126 8.24 17.20 -16.79
N LYS A 127 7.43 16.74 -15.85
CA LYS A 127 7.01 17.51 -14.67
C LYS A 127 7.43 16.81 -13.39
N GLU A 128 7.89 17.58 -12.40
CA GLU A 128 8.23 17.09 -11.06
C GLU A 128 6.97 16.95 -10.21
N TYR A 129 6.89 15.84 -9.50
CA TYR A 129 5.81 15.51 -8.58
C TYR A 129 6.34 14.93 -7.26
N THR A 130 5.55 15.07 -6.21
CA THR A 130 5.56 14.18 -5.06
C THR A 130 4.46 13.12 -5.26
N PRO A 131 4.47 11.99 -4.53
CA PRO A 131 3.38 11.01 -4.61
C PRO A 131 2.00 11.61 -4.38
N LYS A 132 1.88 12.56 -3.46
CA LYS A 132 0.64 13.30 -3.19
C LYS A 132 0.21 14.20 -4.33
N SER A 133 1.11 15.04 -4.83
CA SER A 133 0.79 15.96 -5.93
C SER A 133 0.48 15.23 -7.23
N PHE A 134 1.09 14.06 -7.44
CA PHE A 134 0.74 13.21 -8.57
C PHE A 134 -0.67 12.64 -8.42
N ALA A 135 -1.02 12.12 -7.25
CA ALA A 135 -2.38 11.63 -6.97
C ALA A 135 -3.44 12.73 -7.19
N GLU A 136 -3.18 13.94 -6.71
CA GLU A 136 -4.06 15.11 -6.94
C GLU A 136 -4.22 15.43 -8.43
N SER A 137 -3.14 15.35 -9.21
CA SER A 137 -3.16 15.63 -10.66
C SER A 137 -4.03 14.64 -11.45
N LEU A 138 -4.24 13.44 -10.95
CA LEU A 138 -5.11 12.42 -11.56
C LEU A 138 -6.59 12.80 -11.45
N GLY A 139 -6.97 13.63 -10.47
CA GLY A 139 -8.35 14.06 -10.25
C GLY A 139 -9.27 12.94 -9.75
N LEU A 140 -8.70 11.89 -9.17
CA LEU A 140 -9.44 10.80 -8.54
C LEU A 140 -9.81 11.22 -7.12
N ASN A 141 -11.11 11.31 -6.84
CA ASN A 141 -11.62 11.48 -5.49
C ASN A 141 -12.07 10.12 -4.96
N MET A 142 -11.34 9.59 -3.98
CA MET A 142 -11.63 8.27 -3.41
C MET A 142 -13.00 8.19 -2.70
N ASP A 143 -13.57 9.32 -2.32
CA ASP A 143 -14.89 9.35 -1.67
C ASP A 143 -16.06 9.17 -2.65
N ASP A 144 -15.79 9.29 -3.95
CA ASP A 144 -16.78 8.99 -5.00
C ASP A 144 -16.98 7.49 -5.25
N TYR A 145 -16.13 6.64 -4.64
CA TYR A 145 -16.14 5.20 -4.83
C TYR A 145 -16.60 4.46 -3.59
N ILE A 146 -17.55 3.57 -3.77
CA ILE A 146 -18.07 2.68 -2.72
C ILE A 146 -17.82 1.22 -3.08
N GLU A 147 -17.56 0.41 -2.09
CA GLU A 147 -17.45 -1.02 -2.24
C GLU A 147 -18.84 -1.64 -2.10
N LEU A 148 -19.27 -2.37 -3.12
CA LEU A 148 -20.55 -3.08 -3.11
C LEU A 148 -20.30 -4.56 -2.81
N THR A 149 -20.93 -5.06 -1.77
CA THR A 149 -20.93 -6.49 -1.45
C THR A 149 -22.36 -7.04 -1.53
N SER A 150 -22.50 -8.23 -2.10
CA SER A 150 -23.75 -8.96 -2.07
C SER A 150 -23.70 -9.97 -0.93
N VAL A 151 -24.55 -9.79 0.07
CA VAL A 151 -24.72 -10.75 1.16
C VAL A 151 -26.03 -11.47 0.96
N ALA A 152 -25.95 -12.77 0.70
CA ALA A 152 -27.15 -13.63 0.71
C ALA A 152 -27.52 -13.91 2.16
N HIS A 153 -28.54 -13.24 2.68
CA HIS A 153 -29.17 -13.66 3.93
C HIS A 153 -29.90 -14.99 3.68
N LYS A 154 -29.40 -16.06 4.27
CA LYS A 154 -30.21 -17.25 4.41
C LYS A 154 -31.25 -16.96 5.49
N PRO A 155 -32.55 -17.08 5.21
CA PRO A 155 -33.54 -17.07 6.28
C PRO A 155 -33.25 -18.24 7.21
N TYR A 156 -33.24 -17.97 8.51
CA TYR A 156 -33.09 -18.98 9.57
C TYR A 156 -34.35 -19.82 9.64
#